data_f8ed6ea866a9e3a6528beea0e95f54eb
#
_entry.id   f8ed6ea866a9e3a6528beea0e95f54eb
#
_cell.length_a   1.000
_cell.length_b   1.000
_cell.length_c   1.000
_cell.angle_alpha   90.00
_cell.angle_beta   90.00
_cell.angle_gamma   90.00
#
_symmetry.space_group_name_H-M   'P 1'
#
loop_
_entity.id
_entity.type
_entity.pdbx_description
1 polymer ?
#
loop_
_entity_poly.entity_id
_entity_poly.type
_entity_poly.pdbx_seq_one_letter_code
_entity_poly.pdbx_strand_id
1 'polypeptide(L)'
;MKKMLIGLVALSLTSCGYNRIQTLDEQVQAFKSQIEVQLQRRHDLIPNLVQTVRAFAEQEQEVFTAIADARSRLGGAIQSGDIGEMGRANQGMQSALGRLLVISEAYPELRSNENFRALQDQLEGTENRIATARQDYNTAVRAHNGYIRRFPAVMTAKAIGSSAHAYFEADETAAEVPKVEF
;
A
#
# COMPACT_ATOMS: atom_id res chain seq x y z
N MET A 1 28.09 16.87 -43.61
CA MET A 1 27.75 17.82 -42.53
C MET A 1 26.28 17.73 -42.12
N LYS A 2 25.29 17.87 -43.04
CA LYS A 2 23.84 17.77 -42.68
C LYS A 2 23.45 16.45 -42.00
N LYS A 3 23.96 15.31 -42.45
CA LYS A 3 23.66 13.98 -41.84
C LYS A 3 24.28 13.83 -40.45
N MET A 4 25.41 14.41 -40.16
CA MET A 4 26.06 14.45 -38.84
C MET A 4 25.27 15.34 -37.85
N LEU A 5 24.75 16.47 -38.35
CA LEU A 5 23.95 17.40 -37.53
C LEU A 5 22.63 16.77 -37.13
N ILE A 6 21.98 16.02 -38.02
CA ILE A 6 20.74 15.28 -37.76
C ILE A 6 20.98 14.17 -36.68
N GLY A 7 22.11 13.47 -36.78
CA GLY A 7 22.50 12.47 -35.77
C GLY A 7 22.75 13.08 -34.37
N LEU A 8 23.38 14.26 -34.31
CA LEU A 8 23.64 14.97 -33.04
C LEU A 8 22.35 15.49 -32.38
N VAL A 9 21.43 16.01 -33.19
CA VAL A 9 20.09 16.45 -32.72
C VAL A 9 19.25 15.28 -32.25
N ALA A 10 19.30 14.15 -32.93
CA ALA A 10 18.60 12.93 -32.48
C ALA A 10 19.16 12.39 -31.15
N LEU A 11 20.49 12.47 -30.94
CA LEU A 11 21.13 12.03 -29.68
C LEU A 11 20.79 12.96 -28.50
N SER A 12 20.64 14.25 -28.71
CA SER A 12 20.26 15.21 -27.66
C SER A 12 18.79 15.08 -27.24
N LEU A 13 17.91 14.68 -28.13
CA LEU A 13 16.49 14.44 -27.83
C LEU A 13 16.26 13.18 -26.96
N THR A 14 17.12 12.15 -27.08
CA THR A 14 17.03 10.94 -26.26
C THR A 14 17.49 11.16 -24.82
N SER A 15 18.45 12.05 -24.59
CA SER A 15 18.99 12.34 -23.26
C SER A 15 17.95 12.94 -22.30
N CYS A 16 17.07 13.82 -22.78
CA CYS A 16 16.06 14.47 -21.95
C CYS A 16 14.96 13.50 -21.49
N GLY A 17 14.59 12.52 -22.32
CA GLY A 17 13.58 11.50 -22.00
C GLY A 17 14.07 10.48 -20.98
N TYR A 18 15.30 10.03 -21.08
CA TYR A 18 15.90 9.05 -20.19
C TYR A 18 15.89 9.49 -18.72
N ASN A 19 16.48 10.66 -18.45
CA ASN A 19 16.56 11.18 -17.08
C ASN A 19 15.17 11.35 -16.44
N ARG A 20 14.19 11.77 -17.24
CA ARG A 20 12.81 11.94 -16.73
C ARG A 20 12.16 10.61 -16.38
N ILE A 21 12.37 9.57 -17.19
CA ILE A 21 11.88 8.21 -16.89
C ILE A 21 12.49 7.71 -15.59
N GLN A 22 13.82 7.81 -15.42
CA GLN A 22 14.52 7.40 -14.20
C GLN A 22 14.01 8.15 -12.95
N THR A 23 13.81 9.46 -13.07
CA THR A 23 13.28 10.27 -11.95
C THR A 23 11.87 9.83 -11.55
N LEU A 24 11.01 9.54 -12.51
CA LEU A 24 9.64 9.10 -12.25
C LEU A 24 9.61 7.68 -11.68
N ASP A 25 10.48 6.80 -12.15
CA ASP A 25 10.64 5.44 -11.63
C ASP A 25 11.12 5.47 -10.17
N GLU A 26 12.14 6.26 -9.88
CA GLU A 26 12.64 6.46 -8.51
C GLU A 26 11.56 6.99 -7.57
N GLN A 27 10.70 7.91 -8.02
CA GLN A 27 9.57 8.38 -7.25
C GLN A 27 8.57 7.26 -6.93
N VAL A 28 8.29 6.38 -7.89
CA VAL A 28 7.43 5.21 -7.66
C VAL A 28 8.03 4.29 -6.60
N GLN A 29 9.35 3.99 -6.68
CA GLN A 29 10.03 3.16 -5.70
C GLN A 29 10.05 3.80 -4.31
N ALA A 30 10.27 5.12 -4.22
CA ALA A 30 10.27 5.84 -2.96
C ALA A 30 8.89 5.78 -2.26
N PHE A 31 7.79 5.99 -3.00
CA PHE A 31 6.45 5.88 -2.43
C PHE A 31 6.03 4.43 -2.13
N LYS A 32 6.51 3.45 -2.91
CA LYS A 32 6.35 2.04 -2.57
C LYS A 32 6.98 1.72 -1.22
N SER A 33 8.21 2.16 -0.99
CA SER A 33 8.91 1.97 0.29
C SER A 33 8.16 2.63 1.46
N GLN A 34 7.51 3.77 1.24
CA GLN A 34 6.66 4.37 2.28
C GLN A 34 5.47 3.48 2.65
N ILE A 35 4.81 2.85 1.67
CA ILE A 35 3.75 1.87 1.94
C ILE A 35 4.30 0.71 2.78
N GLU A 36 5.42 0.12 2.37
CA GLU A 36 6.07 -1.00 3.06
C GLU A 36 6.35 -0.67 4.53
N VAL A 37 6.90 0.52 4.80
CA VAL A 37 7.18 0.98 6.17
C VAL A 37 5.91 1.08 7.01
N GLN A 38 4.80 1.59 6.47
CA GLN A 38 3.55 1.71 7.22
C GLN A 38 2.88 0.34 7.43
N LEU A 39 2.94 -0.54 6.44
CA LEU A 39 2.45 -1.92 6.57
C LEU A 39 3.27 -2.71 7.58
N GLN A 40 4.60 -2.55 7.59
CA GLN A 40 5.48 -3.16 8.60
C GLN A 40 5.13 -2.67 9.99
N ARG A 41 4.95 -1.36 10.18
CA ARG A 41 4.55 -0.80 11.48
C ARG A 41 3.21 -1.38 11.95
N ARG A 42 2.23 -1.51 11.05
CA ARG A 42 0.95 -2.16 11.36
C ARG A 42 1.16 -3.61 11.79
N HIS A 43 1.93 -4.37 11.02
CA HIS A 43 2.26 -5.77 11.30
C HIS A 43 2.87 -5.95 12.70
N ASP A 44 3.72 -5.00 13.14
CA ASP A 44 4.44 -5.07 14.41
C ASP A 44 3.56 -4.64 15.62
N LEU A 45 2.51 -3.87 15.41
CA LEU A 45 1.55 -3.50 16.46
C LEU A 45 0.59 -4.64 16.83
N ILE A 46 0.30 -5.55 15.91
CA ILE A 46 -0.73 -6.60 16.07
C ILE A 46 -0.45 -7.55 17.23
N PRO A 47 0.77 -8.07 17.46
CA PRO A 47 1.03 -8.95 18.59
C PRO A 47 0.66 -8.34 19.94
N ASN A 48 0.96 -7.04 20.14
CA ASN A 48 0.64 -6.33 21.37
C ASN A 48 -0.88 -6.19 21.56
N LEU A 49 -1.59 -5.87 20.47
CA LEU A 49 -3.05 -5.82 20.49
C LEU A 49 -3.66 -7.16 20.84
N VAL A 50 -3.24 -8.26 20.19
CA VAL A 50 -3.72 -9.62 20.44
C VAL A 50 -3.44 -10.03 21.89
N GLN A 51 -2.25 -9.74 22.43
CA GLN A 51 -1.91 -10.04 23.81
C GLN A 51 -2.80 -9.27 24.80
N THR A 52 -3.07 -8.00 24.55
CA THR A 52 -3.96 -7.18 25.39
C THR A 52 -5.38 -7.70 25.37
N VAL A 53 -5.94 -8.03 24.20
CA VAL A 53 -7.31 -8.52 24.06
C VAL A 53 -7.46 -9.92 24.68
N ARG A 54 -6.48 -10.80 24.48
CA ARG A 54 -6.51 -12.17 25.02
C ARG A 54 -6.62 -12.21 26.53
N ALA A 55 -6.10 -11.22 27.25
CA ALA A 55 -6.21 -11.12 28.70
C ALA A 55 -7.68 -10.94 29.18
N PHE A 56 -8.59 -10.48 28.32
CA PHE A 56 -9.99 -10.21 28.67
C PHE A 56 -10.98 -11.14 27.94
N ALA A 57 -10.59 -11.71 26.79
CA ALA A 57 -11.45 -12.44 25.88
C ALA A 57 -10.76 -13.73 25.38
N GLU A 58 -10.21 -14.54 26.30
CA GLU A 58 -9.42 -15.74 25.97
C GLU A 58 -10.20 -16.78 25.14
N GLN A 59 -11.53 -16.84 25.27
CA GLN A 59 -12.39 -17.78 24.56
C GLN A 59 -12.54 -17.47 23.05
N GLU A 60 -12.16 -16.30 22.58
CA GLU A 60 -12.34 -15.84 21.19
C GLU A 60 -11.25 -16.40 20.25
N GLN A 61 -10.98 -17.71 20.32
CA GLN A 61 -9.88 -18.37 19.60
C GLN A 61 -9.98 -18.22 18.07
N GLU A 62 -11.19 -18.22 17.51
CA GLU A 62 -11.40 -18.08 16.06
C GLU A 62 -10.90 -16.73 15.55
N VAL A 63 -11.16 -15.65 16.29
CA VAL A 63 -10.71 -14.31 15.90
C VAL A 63 -9.20 -14.18 16.02
N PHE A 64 -8.59 -14.73 17.06
CA PHE A 64 -7.12 -14.72 17.19
C PHE A 64 -6.45 -15.50 16.08
N THR A 65 -7.03 -16.64 15.67
CA THR A 65 -6.53 -17.42 14.53
C THR A 65 -6.63 -16.62 13.23
N ALA A 66 -7.78 -15.99 12.97
CA ALA A 66 -7.98 -15.15 11.79
C ALA A 66 -6.98 -13.98 11.71
N ILE A 67 -6.67 -13.34 12.85
CA ILE A 67 -5.67 -12.28 12.93
C ILE A 67 -4.25 -12.82 12.68
N ALA A 68 -3.92 -13.98 13.25
CA ALA A 68 -2.60 -14.60 13.05
C ALA A 68 -2.38 -14.96 11.57
N ASP A 69 -3.39 -15.52 10.90
CA ASP A 69 -3.36 -15.83 9.47
C ASP A 69 -3.23 -14.57 8.62
N ALA A 70 -4.02 -13.54 8.91
CA ALA A 70 -3.95 -12.26 8.19
C ALA A 70 -2.57 -11.60 8.39
N ARG A 71 -2.02 -11.65 9.61
CA ARG A 71 -0.68 -11.15 9.91
C ARG A 71 0.41 -11.91 9.13
N SER A 72 0.31 -13.22 9.06
CA SER A 72 1.27 -14.05 8.29
C SER A 72 1.24 -13.69 6.80
N ARG A 73 0.04 -13.52 6.23
CA ARG A 73 -0.13 -13.09 4.83
C ARG A 73 0.44 -11.69 4.59
N LEU A 74 0.20 -10.75 5.50
CA LEU A 74 0.74 -9.39 5.39
C LEU A 74 2.28 -9.40 5.43
N GLY A 75 2.88 -10.17 6.34
CA GLY A 75 4.33 -10.33 6.41
C GLY A 75 4.92 -10.93 5.12
N GLY A 76 4.27 -11.97 4.56
CA GLY A 76 4.66 -12.56 3.29
C GLY A 76 4.57 -11.57 2.11
N ALA A 77 3.50 -10.78 2.06
CA ALA A 77 3.29 -9.76 1.02
C ALA A 77 4.34 -8.63 1.10
N ILE A 78 4.72 -8.21 2.31
CA ILE A 78 5.80 -7.22 2.48
C ILE A 78 7.13 -7.80 1.99
N GLN A 79 7.43 -9.06 2.31
CA GLN A 79 8.67 -9.71 1.88
C GLN A 79 8.74 -9.96 0.37
N SER A 80 7.61 -10.27 -0.28
CA SER A 80 7.56 -10.44 -1.74
C SER A 80 7.80 -9.14 -2.49
N GLY A 81 7.49 -8.00 -1.87
CA GLY A 81 7.54 -6.71 -2.51
C GLY A 81 6.48 -6.51 -3.61
N ASP A 82 5.51 -7.41 -3.76
CA ASP A 82 4.41 -7.26 -4.71
C ASP A 82 3.35 -6.32 -4.17
N ILE A 83 3.11 -5.24 -4.91
CA ILE A 83 2.20 -4.17 -4.46
C ILE A 83 0.73 -4.61 -4.43
N GLY A 84 0.33 -5.49 -5.33
CA GLY A 84 -1.02 -6.05 -5.37
C GLY A 84 -1.25 -7.05 -4.23
N GLU A 85 -0.24 -7.87 -3.89
CA GLU A 85 -0.30 -8.75 -2.72
C GLU A 85 -0.39 -7.95 -1.42
N MET A 86 0.38 -6.88 -1.29
CA MET A 86 0.31 -5.96 -0.14
C MET A 86 -1.09 -5.37 0.03
N GLY A 87 -1.73 -4.96 -1.06
CA GLY A 87 -3.10 -4.44 -1.06
C GLY A 87 -4.10 -5.45 -0.52
N ARG A 88 -4.11 -6.65 -1.10
CA ARG A 88 -5.01 -7.75 -0.67
C ARG A 88 -4.76 -8.19 0.77
N ALA A 89 -3.50 -8.32 1.16
CA ALA A 89 -3.14 -8.71 2.52
C ALA A 89 -3.52 -7.66 3.56
N ASN A 90 -3.35 -6.36 3.24
CA ASN A 90 -3.79 -5.27 4.11
C ASN A 90 -5.30 -5.26 4.31
N GLN A 91 -6.08 -5.50 3.25
CA GLN A 91 -7.54 -5.62 3.33
C GLN A 91 -7.97 -6.80 4.20
N GLY A 92 -7.34 -7.96 4.05
CA GLY A 92 -7.57 -9.11 4.91
C GLY A 92 -7.30 -8.80 6.38
N MET A 93 -6.24 -8.04 6.66
CA MET A 93 -5.91 -7.58 8.00
C MET A 93 -6.96 -6.61 8.55
N GLN A 94 -7.45 -5.66 7.75
CA GLN A 94 -8.53 -4.74 8.16
C GLN A 94 -9.78 -5.51 8.56
N SER A 95 -10.19 -6.50 7.76
CA SER A 95 -11.34 -7.36 8.07
C SER A 95 -11.15 -8.13 9.38
N ALA A 96 -9.98 -8.69 9.63
CA ALA A 96 -9.68 -9.42 10.86
C ALA A 96 -9.69 -8.49 12.09
N LEU A 97 -9.11 -7.30 11.98
CA LEU A 97 -9.14 -6.29 13.04
C LEU A 97 -10.56 -5.75 13.29
N GLY A 98 -11.38 -5.60 12.25
CA GLY A 98 -12.78 -5.21 12.39
C GLY A 98 -13.58 -6.20 13.27
N ARG A 99 -13.37 -7.52 13.10
CA ARG A 99 -13.98 -8.54 13.95
C ARG A 99 -13.54 -8.43 15.42
N LEU A 100 -12.26 -8.12 15.66
CA LEU A 100 -11.76 -7.92 17.01
C LEU A 100 -12.39 -6.69 17.69
N LEU A 101 -12.64 -5.62 16.93
CA LEU A 101 -13.32 -4.43 17.45
C LEU A 101 -14.77 -4.75 17.86
N VAL A 102 -15.50 -5.55 17.08
CA VAL A 102 -16.85 -6.01 17.43
C VAL A 102 -16.84 -6.80 18.74
N ILE A 103 -15.86 -7.69 18.94
CA ILE A 103 -15.72 -8.41 20.20
C ILE A 103 -15.49 -7.45 21.38
N SER A 104 -14.69 -6.40 21.21
CA SER A 104 -14.41 -5.46 22.30
C SER A 104 -15.66 -4.78 22.86
N GLU A 105 -16.76 -4.74 22.10
CA GLU A 105 -18.06 -4.23 22.57
C GLU A 105 -18.71 -5.14 23.61
N ALA A 106 -18.45 -6.43 23.54
CA ALA A 106 -18.95 -7.42 24.50
C ALA A 106 -18.15 -7.44 25.82
N TYR A 107 -16.97 -6.81 25.83
CA TYR A 107 -16.05 -6.79 26.99
C TYR A 107 -15.77 -5.34 27.46
N PRO A 108 -16.62 -4.75 28.32
CA PRO A 108 -16.49 -3.36 28.75
C PRO A 108 -15.15 -3.04 29.45
N GLU A 109 -14.57 -4.02 30.16
CA GLU A 109 -13.26 -3.87 30.82
C GLU A 109 -12.12 -3.73 29.81
N LEU A 110 -12.17 -4.48 28.69
CA LEU A 110 -11.23 -4.32 27.58
C LEU A 110 -11.36 -2.93 26.96
N ARG A 111 -12.60 -2.51 26.68
CA ARG A 111 -12.88 -1.20 26.07
C ARG A 111 -12.40 -0.03 26.92
N SER A 112 -12.42 -0.16 28.23
CA SER A 112 -11.90 0.85 29.19
C SER A 112 -10.39 0.78 29.39
N ASN A 113 -9.72 -0.28 28.94
CA ASN A 113 -8.29 -0.48 29.13
C ASN A 113 -7.48 0.55 28.33
N GLU A 114 -6.56 1.26 29.00
CA GLU A 114 -5.76 2.33 28.39
C GLU A 114 -4.81 1.81 27.30
N ASN A 115 -4.20 0.64 27.50
CA ASN A 115 -3.30 0.05 26.53
C ASN A 115 -4.06 -0.34 25.25
N PHE A 116 -5.28 -0.89 25.39
CA PHE A 116 -6.13 -1.24 24.27
C PHE A 116 -6.49 0.00 23.44
N ARG A 117 -6.91 1.09 24.09
CA ARG A 117 -7.24 2.36 23.42
C ARG A 117 -6.02 2.95 22.72
N ALA A 118 -4.86 2.99 23.39
CA ALA A 118 -3.63 3.51 22.80
C ALA A 118 -3.20 2.68 21.56
N LEU A 119 -3.39 1.37 21.56
CA LEU A 119 -3.11 0.52 20.39
C LEU A 119 -4.12 0.72 19.27
N GLN A 120 -5.40 0.94 19.58
CA GLN A 120 -6.41 1.33 18.59
C GLN A 120 -6.03 2.66 17.90
N ASP A 121 -5.72 3.70 18.66
CA ASP A 121 -5.30 5.01 18.14
C ASP A 121 -4.07 4.88 17.22
N GLN A 122 -3.10 4.03 17.61
CA GLN A 122 -1.93 3.79 16.78
C GLN A 122 -2.30 3.05 15.48
N LEU A 123 -3.19 2.07 15.53
CA LEU A 123 -3.65 1.34 14.33
C LEU A 123 -4.45 2.23 13.39
N GLU A 124 -5.33 3.08 13.91
CA GLU A 124 -6.04 4.09 13.12
C GLU A 124 -5.06 5.09 12.47
N GLY A 125 -4.05 5.51 13.25
CA GLY A 125 -2.99 6.35 12.73
C GLY A 125 -2.18 5.69 11.61
N THR A 126 -1.92 4.37 11.68
CA THR A 126 -1.25 3.64 10.59
C THR A 126 -2.15 3.51 9.38
N GLU A 127 -3.48 3.30 9.56
CA GLU A 127 -4.43 3.23 8.45
C GLU A 127 -4.45 4.52 7.64
N ASN A 128 -4.56 5.66 8.30
CA ASN A 128 -4.54 6.97 7.66
C ASN A 128 -3.24 7.21 6.88
N ARG A 129 -2.09 6.77 7.43
CA ARG A 129 -0.80 6.89 6.73
C ARG A 129 -0.69 5.94 5.54
N ILE A 130 -1.21 4.71 5.64
CA ILE A 130 -1.28 3.77 4.52
C ILE A 130 -2.15 4.34 3.41
N ALA A 131 -3.31 4.92 3.75
CA ALA A 131 -4.21 5.55 2.77
C ALA A 131 -3.52 6.71 2.02
N THR A 132 -2.79 7.57 2.75
CA THR A 132 -2.01 8.66 2.16
C THR A 132 -0.89 8.12 1.26
N ALA A 133 -0.06 7.19 1.78
CA ALA A 133 1.05 6.61 1.02
C ALA A 133 0.56 5.90 -0.26
N ARG A 134 -0.60 5.24 -0.21
CA ARG A 134 -1.26 4.63 -1.38
C ARG A 134 -1.66 5.67 -2.43
N GLN A 135 -2.21 6.81 -2.01
CA GLN A 135 -2.59 7.89 -2.91
C GLN A 135 -1.36 8.49 -3.60
N ASP A 136 -0.28 8.73 -2.83
CA ASP A 136 0.98 9.27 -3.35
C ASP A 136 1.63 8.29 -4.34
N TYR A 137 1.69 6.99 -4.00
CA TYR A 137 2.16 5.93 -4.87
C TYR A 137 1.38 5.88 -6.19
N ASN A 138 0.06 5.83 -6.12
CA ASN A 138 -0.79 5.78 -7.32
C ASN A 138 -0.65 7.04 -8.19
N THR A 139 -0.37 8.18 -7.58
CA THR A 139 -0.09 9.43 -8.30
C THR A 139 1.25 9.35 -9.04
N ALA A 140 2.29 8.83 -8.39
CA ALA A 140 3.60 8.61 -9.02
C ALA A 140 3.51 7.58 -10.16
N VAL A 141 2.81 6.46 -9.93
CA VAL A 141 2.57 5.43 -10.96
C VAL A 141 1.84 6.03 -12.17
N ARG A 142 0.81 6.85 -11.95
CA ARG A 142 0.09 7.54 -13.03
C ARG A 142 1.02 8.44 -13.82
N ALA A 143 1.88 9.20 -13.15
CA ALA A 143 2.84 10.10 -13.78
C ALA A 143 3.86 9.33 -14.60
N HIS A 144 4.46 8.26 -14.05
CA HIS A 144 5.40 7.39 -14.75
C HIS A 144 4.74 6.69 -15.96
N ASN A 145 3.66 5.98 -15.75
CA ASN A 145 2.96 5.22 -16.80
C ASN A 145 2.44 6.15 -17.90
N GLY A 146 1.96 7.34 -17.53
CA GLY A 146 1.53 8.36 -18.50
C GLY A 146 2.69 8.92 -19.31
N TYR A 147 3.86 9.10 -18.70
CA TYR A 147 5.05 9.64 -19.40
C TYR A 147 5.63 8.63 -20.40
N ILE A 148 5.83 7.37 -20.01
CA ILE A 148 6.42 6.35 -20.87
C ILE A 148 5.58 5.99 -22.12
N ARG A 149 4.30 6.38 -22.13
CA ARG A 149 3.37 6.15 -23.26
C ARG A 149 3.34 7.30 -24.27
N ARG A 150 3.96 8.46 -23.96
CA ARG A 150 3.92 9.64 -24.84
C ARG A 150 5.13 9.68 -25.78
N PHE A 151 4.93 10.18 -27.01
CA PHE A 151 6.03 10.49 -27.90
C PHE A 151 6.74 11.80 -27.44
N PRO A 152 8.09 11.88 -27.49
CA PRO A 152 9.05 10.88 -27.93
C PRO A 152 9.48 9.87 -26.85
N ALA A 153 9.08 10.03 -25.58
CA ALA A 153 9.50 9.23 -24.43
C ALA A 153 9.23 7.72 -24.61
N VAL A 154 8.16 7.33 -25.32
CA VAL A 154 7.81 5.93 -25.60
C VAL A 154 8.94 5.19 -26.34
N MET A 155 9.69 5.87 -27.19
CA MET A 155 10.83 5.26 -27.90
C MET A 155 12.00 5.00 -26.93
N THR A 156 12.30 5.98 -26.06
CA THR A 156 13.32 5.82 -25.03
C THR A 156 12.91 4.73 -24.04
N ALA A 157 11.65 4.72 -23.56
CA ALA A 157 11.13 3.71 -22.63
C ALA A 157 11.30 2.29 -23.18
N LYS A 158 10.95 2.07 -24.45
CA LYS A 158 11.15 0.76 -25.13
C LYS A 158 12.62 0.38 -25.24
N ALA A 159 13.49 1.34 -25.54
CA ALA A 159 14.93 1.09 -25.70
C ALA A 159 15.61 0.68 -24.39
N ILE A 160 15.13 1.21 -23.24
CA ILE A 160 15.69 0.90 -21.90
C ILE A 160 14.89 -0.19 -21.16
N GLY A 161 13.84 -0.75 -21.76
CA GLY A 161 13.00 -1.79 -21.13
C GLY A 161 12.11 -1.29 -19.99
N SER A 162 11.83 0.03 -19.92
CA SER A 162 10.92 0.59 -18.91
C SER A 162 9.49 0.16 -19.18
N SER A 163 8.84 -0.46 -18.18
CA SER A 163 7.49 -0.96 -18.23
C SER A 163 6.55 -0.20 -17.29
N ALA A 164 5.25 -0.37 -17.49
CA ALA A 164 4.26 0.24 -16.60
C ALA A 164 4.27 -0.43 -15.22
N HIS A 165 4.23 0.37 -14.16
CA HIS A 165 4.01 -0.10 -12.81
C HIS A 165 2.54 -0.42 -12.55
N ALA A 166 2.28 -1.44 -11.72
CA ALA A 166 0.95 -1.75 -11.23
C ALA A 166 0.50 -0.69 -10.22
N TYR A 167 -0.80 -0.43 -10.17
CA TYR A 167 -1.39 0.41 -9.12
C TYR A 167 -1.58 -0.38 -7.83
N PHE A 168 -1.53 0.33 -6.71
CA PHE A 168 -2.03 -0.23 -5.46
C PHE A 168 -3.57 -0.19 -5.54
N GLU A 169 -4.20 -1.34 -5.70
CA GLU A 169 -5.64 -1.45 -5.87
C GLU A 169 -6.38 -1.10 -4.57
N ALA A 170 -7.41 -0.27 -4.70
CA ALA A 170 -8.44 -0.14 -3.68
C ALA A 170 -9.46 -1.26 -3.93
N ASP A 171 -10.16 -1.66 -2.87
CA ASP A 171 -11.27 -2.60 -2.96
C ASP A 171 -12.31 -2.11 -3.98
N GLU A 172 -12.70 -2.97 -4.93
CA GLU A 172 -13.77 -2.65 -5.88
C GLU A 172 -15.10 -2.37 -5.16
N THR A 173 -15.30 -2.98 -3.97
CA THR A 173 -16.48 -2.75 -3.13
C THR A 173 -16.54 -1.33 -2.54
N ALA A 174 -15.43 -0.62 -2.43
CA ALA A 174 -15.41 0.78 -1.99
C ALA A 174 -16.00 1.76 -3.03
N ALA A 175 -16.24 1.30 -4.26
CA ALA A 175 -16.90 2.07 -5.31
C ALA A 175 -18.44 1.98 -5.26
N GLU A 176 -19.00 1.01 -4.52
CA GLU A 176 -20.44 0.92 -4.33
C GLU A 176 -20.88 1.92 -3.24
N VAL A 177 -21.50 2.99 -3.69
CA VAL A 177 -22.18 3.94 -2.78
C VAL A 177 -23.28 3.19 -2.05
N PRO A 178 -23.29 3.16 -0.71
CA PRO A 178 -24.38 2.50 0.04
C PRO A 178 -25.71 3.14 -0.35
N LYS A 179 -26.65 2.34 -0.87
CA LYS A 179 -28.00 2.79 -1.11
C LYS A 179 -28.65 3.01 0.24
N VAL A 180 -28.87 4.25 0.59
CA VAL A 180 -29.70 4.63 1.74
C VAL A 180 -31.16 4.47 1.30
N GLU A 181 -31.83 3.41 1.72
CA GLU A 181 -33.28 3.28 1.62
C GLU A 181 -33.88 3.97 2.85
N PHE A 182 -34.74 4.98 2.58
CA PHE A 182 -35.51 5.68 3.61
C PHE A 182 -36.86 5.00 3.81
#